data_660c90d90fc2e60f4acb66fb11917c67
#
_entry.id   660c90d90fc2e60f4acb66fb11917c67
#
_cell.length_a   1.000
_cell.length_b   1.000
_cell.length_c   1.000
_cell.angle_alpha   90.00
_cell.angle_beta   90.00
_cell.angle_gamma   90.00
#
_symmetry.space_group_name_H-M   'P 1'
#
loop_
_entity.id
_entity.type
_entity.pdbx_description
1 polymer ?
#
loop_
_entity_poly.entity_id
_entity_poly.type
_entity_poly.pdbx_seq_one_letter_code
_entity_poly.pdbx_strand_id
1 'polypeptide(L)'
;MHQTRNKSSILDTFFPAGCWWLATGLLVLGGGRIEAEGIQAKLLEVRKIWDAAPHNAFTDLEYYKGQWFCAFREGSGHAQKGDYGKVRILYSKEGEAWESAGLLESEGLDLRDAKLSITPGGELLLNSVEYDVDRQDAQRRNNQSVVFLSSNGMDWSPPRRVADFGYWLWQTTWKGHQGLALGYQWGAQDRTRLYRTTDGREYELWVDHLRPPGDKSNEHAMVFTADERAIMLLRRDHAGEFASEQSARALLGQAAPPYRDWEWQRLNVKVGGPSLCLLSSGHLLAAVRRYPQADGTRWQEQWTELGWIDVEEAHYHPLLKLPSGGDSSYPGMVMHNGLLWMSYYSSHEGKTSIYLAKIALELP
;
A
#
# COMPACT_ATOMS: atom_id res chain seq x y z
N MET A 1 -56.07 -23.46 42.10
CA MET A 1 -57.20 -22.62 42.61
C MET A 1 -57.46 -21.54 41.62
N HIS A 2 -58.55 -21.73 41.00
CA HIS A 2 -59.65 -20.82 40.57
C HIS A 2 -59.24 -19.69 39.59
N GLN A 3 -59.63 -19.84 38.33
CA GLN A 3 -60.97 -19.55 37.73
C GLN A 3 -61.30 -18.05 37.80
N THR A 4 -61.80 -17.35 36.80
CA THR A 4 -62.72 -17.60 35.68
C THR A 4 -62.85 -16.31 34.91
N ARG A 5 -62.96 -16.32 33.55
CA ARG A 5 -64.20 -16.13 32.76
C ARG A 5 -64.93 -14.78 33.02
N ASN A 6 -65.35 -13.98 32.03
CA ASN A 6 -66.29 -14.17 30.95
C ASN A 6 -66.49 -12.88 30.18
N LYS A 7 -66.55 -12.93 28.85
CA LYS A 7 -67.77 -12.78 27.97
C LYS A 7 -68.32 -11.36 27.79
N SER A 8 -68.34 -10.95 26.55
CA SER A 8 -69.41 -10.83 25.49
C SER A 8 -70.18 -9.52 25.53
N SER A 9 -70.65 -8.86 24.49
CA SER A 9 -71.37 -9.19 23.26
C SER A 9 -71.64 -7.90 22.49
N ILE A 10 -71.50 -7.87 21.18
CA ILE A 10 -72.55 -7.85 20.12
C ILE A 10 -73.47 -6.58 20.08
N LEU A 11 -73.46 -5.94 18.92
CA LEU A 11 -74.58 -5.61 18.01
C LEU A 11 -74.24 -4.47 17.09
N ASP A 12 -74.07 -4.74 15.82
CA ASP A 12 -74.91 -4.46 14.64
C ASP A 12 -75.46 -3.03 14.50
N THR A 13 -75.19 -2.32 13.40
CA THR A 13 -76.12 -2.28 12.25
C THR A 13 -75.80 -1.13 11.26
N PHE A 14 -75.92 -1.48 9.99
CA PHE A 14 -76.38 -0.73 8.81
C PHE A 14 -75.45 0.19 8.03
N PHE A 15 -75.19 -0.24 6.79
CA PHE A 15 -74.88 0.48 5.58
C PHE A 15 -75.99 1.43 5.14
N PRO A 16 -75.78 2.47 4.22
CA PRO A 16 -75.53 2.17 2.82
C PRO A 16 -74.66 3.16 2.01
N ALA A 17 -74.07 2.59 1.00
CA ALA A 17 -73.77 3.01 -0.37
C ALA A 17 -73.46 4.50 -0.73
N GLY A 18 -72.33 4.65 -1.38
CA GLY A 18 -71.94 5.81 -2.18
C GLY A 18 -70.65 5.58 -2.92
N CYS A 19 -70.74 5.07 -4.16
CA CYS A 19 -69.60 4.93 -5.09
C CYS A 19 -68.99 6.27 -5.46
N TRP A 20 -67.69 6.43 -5.26
CA TRP A 20 -66.85 7.28 -6.10
C TRP A 20 -65.50 6.60 -6.29
N TRP A 21 -65.24 6.17 -7.52
CA TRP A 21 -63.95 5.69 -7.97
C TRP A 21 -63.04 6.90 -8.17
N LEU A 22 -62.06 7.10 -7.32
CA LEU A 22 -60.87 7.89 -7.62
C LEU A 22 -59.70 6.92 -7.78
N ALA A 23 -59.33 6.72 -9.04
CA ALA A 23 -58.09 6.02 -9.40
C ALA A 23 -56.92 6.91 -9.02
N THR A 24 -56.32 6.63 -7.86
CA THR A 24 -54.99 7.15 -7.52
C THR A 24 -53.98 6.25 -8.19
N GLY A 25 -53.46 6.73 -9.33
CA GLY A 25 -52.29 6.13 -9.98
C GLY A 25 -51.11 6.18 -9.04
N LEU A 26 -50.72 5.00 -8.54
CA LEU A 26 -49.41 4.81 -7.85
C LEU A 26 -48.33 4.94 -8.92
N LEU A 27 -47.72 6.13 -9.00
CA LEU A 27 -46.45 6.29 -9.71
C LEU A 27 -45.41 5.50 -8.92
N VAL A 28 -45.17 4.27 -9.31
CA VAL A 28 -43.94 3.54 -8.91
C VAL A 28 -42.81 4.25 -9.63
N LEU A 29 -42.18 5.21 -8.96
CA LEU A 29 -40.87 5.66 -9.31
C LEU A 29 -39.93 4.45 -9.10
N GLY A 30 -39.72 3.70 -10.16
CA GLY A 30 -38.65 2.74 -10.24
C GLY A 30 -37.34 3.50 -10.03
N GLY A 31 -36.88 3.52 -8.79
CA GLY A 31 -35.51 3.88 -8.46
C GLY A 31 -34.63 2.84 -9.13
N GLY A 32 -34.28 3.06 -10.39
CA GLY A 32 -33.17 2.38 -11.00
C GLY A 32 -31.97 2.70 -10.10
N ARG A 33 -31.44 1.69 -9.39
CA ARG A 33 -30.07 1.72 -8.96
C ARG A 33 -29.26 1.97 -10.23
N ILE A 34 -28.74 3.18 -10.37
CA ILE A 34 -27.61 3.42 -11.25
C ILE A 34 -26.53 2.63 -10.57
N GLU A 35 -26.27 1.42 -11.03
CA GLU A 35 -24.99 0.76 -10.77
C GLU A 35 -23.96 1.71 -11.36
N ALA A 36 -23.27 2.44 -10.51
CA ALA A 36 -22.13 3.23 -10.91
C ALA A 36 -21.18 2.23 -11.57
N GLU A 37 -21.00 2.33 -12.89
CA GLU A 37 -20.00 1.55 -13.58
C GLU A 37 -18.69 1.82 -12.85
N GLY A 38 -18.16 0.81 -12.19
CA GLY A 38 -16.95 0.94 -11.37
C GLY A 38 -15.73 1.17 -12.26
N ILE A 39 -14.65 1.63 -11.68
CA ILE A 39 -13.36 1.75 -12.37
C ILE A 39 -13.03 0.44 -13.07
N GLN A 40 -12.63 0.51 -14.33
CA GLN A 40 -12.10 -0.62 -15.09
C GLN A 40 -10.61 -0.42 -15.36
N ALA A 41 -9.85 -1.51 -15.33
CA ALA A 41 -8.41 -1.50 -15.61
C ALA A 41 -8.09 -2.52 -16.71
N LYS A 42 -7.37 -2.08 -17.73
CA LYS A 42 -6.94 -2.92 -18.84
C LYS A 42 -5.42 -2.97 -18.92
N LEU A 43 -4.86 -4.15 -18.78
CA LEU A 43 -3.43 -4.38 -19.01
C LEU A 43 -3.10 -4.20 -20.49
N LEU A 44 -2.24 -3.23 -20.79
CA LEU A 44 -1.78 -2.97 -22.16
C LEU A 44 -0.49 -3.72 -22.47
N GLU A 45 0.42 -3.72 -21.51
CA GLU A 45 1.76 -4.30 -21.66
C GLU A 45 2.30 -4.74 -20.29
N VAL A 46 3.06 -5.85 -20.29
CA VAL A 46 3.99 -6.20 -19.21
C VAL A 46 5.32 -6.53 -19.85
N ARG A 47 6.38 -5.94 -19.32
CA ARG A 47 7.75 -6.16 -19.81
C ARG A 47 8.66 -6.47 -18.63
N LYS A 48 9.51 -7.49 -18.76
CA LYS A 48 10.64 -7.68 -17.87
C LYS A 48 11.71 -6.63 -18.18
N ILE A 49 12.06 -5.80 -17.18
CA ILE A 49 13.01 -4.70 -17.37
C ILE A 49 14.38 -4.98 -16.73
N TRP A 50 14.47 -5.96 -15.80
CA TRP A 50 15.73 -6.35 -15.19
C TRP A 50 15.70 -7.74 -14.56
N ASP A 51 16.83 -8.46 -14.68
CA ASP A 51 17.02 -9.78 -14.07
C ASP A 51 18.51 -10.14 -13.84
N ALA A 52 19.41 -9.14 -13.67
CA ALA A 52 20.85 -9.40 -13.61
C ALA A 52 21.27 -10.21 -12.39
N ALA A 53 20.78 -9.87 -11.19
CA ALA A 53 21.10 -10.61 -9.96
C ALA A 53 20.31 -11.92 -9.84
N PRO A 54 20.72 -12.88 -9.01
CA PRO A 54 19.94 -14.08 -8.70
C PRO A 54 18.56 -13.76 -8.12
N HIS A 55 18.46 -12.69 -7.31
CA HIS A 55 17.23 -12.20 -6.71
C HIS A 55 17.12 -10.68 -6.88
N ASN A 56 16.09 -10.23 -7.59
CA ASN A 56 15.80 -8.82 -7.85
C ASN A 56 14.40 -8.52 -7.30
N ALA A 57 14.26 -7.66 -6.28
CA ALA A 57 13.01 -7.54 -5.54
C ALA A 57 12.81 -6.17 -4.88
N PHE A 58 11.59 -5.94 -4.37
CA PHE A 58 11.21 -4.77 -3.56
C PHE A 58 11.33 -3.46 -4.33
N THR A 59 10.51 -3.34 -5.39
CA THR A 59 10.60 -2.22 -6.34
C THR A 59 9.96 -0.95 -5.82
N ASP A 60 10.38 0.16 -6.44
CA ASP A 60 9.61 1.40 -6.51
C ASP A 60 9.87 2.10 -7.84
N LEU A 61 8.98 3.01 -8.24
CA LEU A 61 8.98 3.69 -9.53
C LEU A 61 8.69 5.17 -9.34
N GLU A 62 9.46 6.04 -10.02
CA GLU A 62 9.23 7.47 -9.99
C GLU A 62 9.52 8.10 -11.38
N TYR A 63 8.76 9.13 -11.74
CA TYR A 63 9.02 9.94 -12.94
C TYR A 63 9.59 11.30 -12.50
N TYR A 64 10.88 11.48 -12.71
CA TYR A 64 11.62 12.60 -12.21
C TYR A 64 12.38 13.33 -13.32
N LYS A 65 12.16 14.65 -13.43
CA LYS A 65 12.84 15.53 -14.42
C LYS A 65 12.78 14.99 -15.85
N GLY A 66 11.62 14.47 -16.26
CA GLY A 66 11.42 13.98 -17.62
C GLY A 66 11.96 12.57 -17.90
N GLN A 67 12.33 11.83 -16.87
CA GLN A 67 12.89 10.47 -16.96
C GLN A 67 12.26 9.54 -15.92
N TRP A 68 12.24 8.27 -16.23
CA TRP A 68 11.81 7.21 -15.35
C TRP A 68 12.94 6.67 -14.50
N PHE A 69 12.68 6.44 -13.23
CA PHE A 69 13.59 5.77 -12.31
C PHE A 69 12.89 4.62 -11.63
N CYS A 70 13.55 3.44 -11.61
CA CYS A 70 13.08 2.26 -10.88
C CYS A 70 14.17 1.83 -9.92
N ALA A 71 13.87 1.75 -8.64
CA ALA A 71 14.79 1.30 -7.61
C ALA A 71 14.34 -0.06 -7.05
N PHE A 72 15.28 -0.96 -6.76
CA PHE A 72 15.01 -2.27 -6.18
C PHE A 72 16.28 -2.88 -5.57
N ARG A 73 16.10 -3.93 -4.77
CA ARG A 73 17.23 -4.68 -4.19
C ARG A 73 17.72 -5.78 -5.14
N GLU A 74 19.02 -5.87 -5.30
CA GLU A 74 19.75 -7.00 -5.87
C GLU A 74 20.43 -7.82 -4.76
N GLY A 75 20.24 -9.14 -4.76
CA GLY A 75 20.84 -10.05 -3.78
C GLY A 75 20.96 -11.46 -4.30
N SER A 76 21.44 -12.40 -3.47
CA SER A 76 21.47 -13.82 -3.79
C SER A 76 20.15 -14.53 -3.48
N GLY A 77 19.35 -13.98 -2.57
CA GLY A 77 18.03 -14.47 -2.17
C GLY A 77 17.22 -13.42 -1.43
N HIS A 78 16.07 -13.82 -0.89
CA HIS A 78 15.13 -12.89 -0.23
C HIS A 78 15.71 -12.28 1.06
N ALA A 79 16.31 -13.11 1.92
CA ALA A 79 16.97 -12.71 3.16
C ALA A 79 17.81 -13.90 3.66
N GLN A 80 19.06 -13.97 3.26
CA GLN A 80 19.95 -15.06 3.63
C GLN A 80 21.14 -14.51 4.41
N LYS A 81 21.62 -15.28 5.38
CA LYS A 81 22.87 -14.95 6.09
C LYS A 81 24.01 -14.80 5.09
N GLY A 82 24.80 -13.73 5.22
CA GLY A 82 25.89 -13.41 4.30
C GLY A 82 25.44 -12.83 2.95
N ASP A 83 24.14 -12.56 2.75
CA ASP A 83 23.62 -11.90 1.55
C ASP A 83 23.52 -10.38 1.76
N TYR A 84 24.59 -9.68 1.45
CA TYR A 84 24.65 -8.21 1.54
C TYR A 84 24.09 -7.60 0.26
N GLY A 85 22.75 -7.54 0.20
CA GLY A 85 22.03 -6.98 -0.94
C GLY A 85 22.33 -5.50 -1.15
N LYS A 86 22.20 -5.07 -2.39
CA LYS A 86 22.47 -3.70 -2.85
C LYS A 86 21.23 -3.12 -3.49
N VAL A 87 21.09 -1.81 -3.48
CA VAL A 87 20.01 -1.13 -4.19
C VAL A 87 20.46 -0.73 -5.58
N ARG A 88 19.84 -1.33 -6.59
CA ARG A 88 19.99 -0.97 -7.99
C ARG A 88 19.00 0.14 -8.32
N ILE A 89 19.49 1.13 -9.07
CA ILE A 89 18.66 2.18 -9.65
C ILE A 89 18.77 2.06 -11.17
N LEU A 90 17.64 1.90 -11.83
CA LEU A 90 17.54 1.97 -13.28
C LEU A 90 16.97 3.33 -13.70
N TYR A 91 17.33 3.75 -14.90
CA TYR A 91 16.67 4.88 -15.55
C TYR A 91 16.24 4.53 -16.97
N SER A 92 15.25 5.25 -17.45
CA SER A 92 14.80 5.20 -18.83
C SER A 92 14.22 6.56 -19.23
N LYS A 93 14.48 7.00 -20.47
CA LYS A 93 13.89 8.25 -20.98
C LYS A 93 12.39 8.09 -21.24
N GLU A 94 12.01 6.99 -21.86
CA GLU A 94 10.65 6.76 -22.36
C GLU A 94 9.96 5.56 -21.69
N GLY A 95 10.63 4.88 -20.76
CA GLY A 95 10.13 3.66 -20.11
C GLY A 95 10.25 2.40 -20.97
N GLU A 96 10.98 2.47 -22.10
CA GLU A 96 11.14 1.36 -23.03
C GLU A 96 12.46 0.62 -22.82
N ALA A 97 13.58 1.30 -22.97
CA ALA A 97 14.92 0.78 -22.70
C ALA A 97 15.37 1.24 -21.31
N TRP A 98 15.89 0.31 -20.52
CA TRP A 98 16.31 0.56 -19.15
C TRP A 98 17.80 0.30 -18.98
N GLU A 99 18.46 1.22 -18.36
CA GLU A 99 19.89 1.19 -18.09
C GLU A 99 20.16 1.42 -16.60
N SER A 100 21.29 0.93 -16.10
CA SER A 100 21.71 1.17 -14.72
C SER A 100 22.14 2.62 -14.54
N ALA A 101 21.44 3.35 -13.67
CA ALA A 101 21.86 4.68 -13.19
C ALA A 101 22.79 4.61 -12.00
N GLY A 102 22.77 3.51 -11.22
CA GLY A 102 23.62 3.35 -10.04
C GLY A 102 23.39 2.04 -9.30
N LEU A 103 24.34 1.74 -8.43
CA LEU A 103 24.26 0.66 -7.47
C LEU A 103 24.73 1.18 -6.11
N LEU A 104 23.80 1.33 -5.18
CA LEU A 104 24.07 1.75 -3.82
C LEU A 104 24.34 0.54 -2.94
N GLU A 105 25.33 0.63 -2.08
CA GLU A 105 25.73 -0.43 -1.16
C GLU A 105 26.09 0.11 0.22
N SER A 106 26.01 -0.74 1.22
CA SER A 106 26.49 -0.48 2.57
C SER A 106 27.39 -1.63 2.98
N GLU A 107 28.64 -1.32 3.37
CA GLU A 107 29.65 -2.33 3.66
C GLU A 107 29.24 -3.25 4.80
N GLY A 108 29.18 -4.57 4.53
CA GLY A 108 28.82 -5.60 5.51
C GLY A 108 27.36 -5.60 5.94
N LEU A 109 26.47 -4.86 5.24
CA LEU A 109 25.05 -4.78 5.54
C LEU A 109 24.21 -5.03 4.29
N ASP A 110 23.01 -5.57 4.48
CA ASP A 110 22.01 -5.73 3.42
C ASP A 110 21.22 -4.43 3.28
N LEU A 111 21.29 -3.77 2.14
CA LEU A 111 20.54 -2.57 1.83
C LEU A 111 19.20 -2.95 1.18
N ARG A 112 18.07 -2.61 1.83
CA ARG A 112 16.76 -3.16 1.50
C ARG A 112 15.69 -2.09 1.27
N ASP A 113 14.62 -2.52 0.57
CA ASP A 113 13.33 -1.82 0.46
C ASP A 113 13.46 -0.37 0.02
N ALA A 114 14.07 -0.20 -1.15
CA ALA A 114 14.22 1.12 -1.77
C ALA A 114 12.86 1.73 -2.10
N LYS A 115 12.61 2.95 -1.60
CA LYS A 115 11.40 3.74 -1.88
C LYS A 115 11.78 5.12 -2.35
N LEU A 116 11.22 5.51 -3.48
CA LEU A 116 11.49 6.79 -4.14
C LEU A 116 10.44 7.83 -3.79
N SER A 117 10.85 9.09 -3.69
CA SER A 117 9.95 10.24 -3.63
C SER A 117 10.68 11.51 -4.05
N ILE A 118 9.95 12.57 -4.40
CA ILE A 118 10.53 13.85 -4.77
C ILE A 118 10.36 14.82 -3.60
N THR A 119 11.48 15.34 -3.07
CA THR A 119 11.47 16.31 -1.98
C THR A 119 10.88 17.64 -2.42
N PRO A 120 10.41 18.49 -1.49
CA PRO A 120 9.99 19.85 -1.82
C PRO A 120 11.10 20.70 -2.45
N GLY A 121 12.36 20.38 -2.17
CA GLY A 121 13.54 21.01 -2.80
C GLY A 121 13.82 20.53 -4.23
N GLY A 122 13.04 19.59 -4.76
CA GLY A 122 13.17 19.07 -6.13
C GLY A 122 14.32 18.08 -6.30
N GLU A 123 14.75 17.41 -5.24
CA GLU A 123 15.69 16.28 -5.27
C GLU A 123 14.93 14.96 -5.23
N LEU A 124 15.46 13.94 -5.88
CA LEU A 124 14.99 12.57 -5.75
C LEU A 124 15.54 11.99 -4.43
N LEU A 125 14.63 11.60 -3.55
CA LEU A 125 14.92 10.96 -2.28
C LEU A 125 14.71 9.45 -2.42
N LEU A 126 15.67 8.67 -1.95
CA LEU A 126 15.56 7.22 -1.80
C LEU A 126 15.64 6.87 -0.33
N ASN A 127 14.53 6.37 0.23
CA ASN A 127 14.51 5.71 1.53
C ASN A 127 14.97 4.25 1.39
N SER A 128 15.79 3.77 2.30
CA SER A 128 16.22 2.37 2.38
C SER A 128 16.58 2.01 3.82
N VAL A 129 16.96 0.75 4.04
CA VAL A 129 17.33 0.26 5.37
C VAL A 129 18.59 -0.57 5.28
N GLU A 130 19.58 -0.25 6.11
CA GLU A 130 20.73 -1.08 6.43
C GLU A 130 20.27 -2.17 7.40
N TYR A 131 20.36 -3.43 6.98
CA TYR A 131 19.97 -4.59 7.77
C TYR A 131 21.14 -5.53 7.98
N ASP A 132 21.46 -5.83 9.25
CA ASP A 132 22.50 -6.78 9.61
C ASP A 132 21.96 -8.21 9.54
N VAL A 133 22.13 -8.84 8.37
CA VAL A 133 21.64 -10.21 8.09
C VAL A 133 22.39 -11.30 8.88
N ASP A 134 23.57 -11.00 9.41
CA ASP A 134 24.38 -11.94 10.18
C ASP A 134 23.95 -11.99 11.65
N ARG A 135 23.32 -10.93 12.12
CA ARG A 135 22.81 -10.80 13.47
C ARG A 135 21.40 -11.36 13.58
N GLN A 136 21.27 -12.65 13.76
CA GLN A 136 19.97 -13.35 13.85
C GLN A 136 19.36 -13.36 15.28
N ASP A 137 19.82 -12.49 16.17
CA ASP A 137 19.25 -12.37 17.51
C ASP A 137 17.90 -11.64 17.43
N ALA A 138 16.80 -12.38 17.50
CA ALA A 138 15.43 -11.85 17.45
C ALA A 138 15.10 -10.85 18.58
N GLN A 139 15.96 -10.73 19.60
CA GLN A 139 15.79 -9.80 20.72
C GLN A 139 16.54 -8.48 20.53
N ARG A 140 17.44 -8.41 19.55
CA ARG A 140 18.24 -7.20 19.28
C ARG A 140 17.82 -6.56 17.97
N ARG A 141 17.68 -5.24 18.02
CA ARG A 141 17.49 -4.42 16.83
C ARG A 141 18.73 -4.54 15.94
N ASN A 142 18.51 -4.79 14.66
CA ASN A 142 19.58 -5.04 13.69
C ASN A 142 19.39 -4.23 12.40
N ASN A 143 18.63 -3.17 12.46
CA ASN A 143 18.36 -2.32 11.30
C ASN A 143 18.55 -0.84 11.62
N GLN A 144 18.94 -0.08 10.61
CA GLN A 144 19.01 1.38 10.64
C GLN A 144 18.50 1.94 9.32
N SER A 145 17.51 2.79 9.39
CA SER A 145 16.99 3.49 8.20
C SER A 145 18.01 4.49 7.68
N VAL A 146 18.16 4.53 6.37
CA VAL A 146 19.04 5.44 5.65
C VAL A 146 18.32 6.09 4.49
N VAL A 147 18.79 7.28 4.12
CA VAL A 147 18.33 7.99 2.93
C VAL A 147 19.51 8.35 2.04
N PHE A 148 19.23 8.41 0.75
CA PHE A 148 20.11 8.94 -0.27
C PHE A 148 19.35 10.01 -1.05
N LEU A 149 20.07 11.05 -1.50
CA LEU A 149 19.49 12.13 -2.28
C LEU A 149 20.26 12.31 -3.59
N SER A 150 19.53 12.68 -4.62
CA SER A 150 20.11 12.98 -5.93
C SER A 150 19.40 14.16 -6.59
N SER A 151 20.17 15.08 -7.13
CA SER A 151 19.63 16.21 -7.89
C SER A 151 19.33 15.87 -9.36
N ASN A 152 19.82 14.73 -9.86
CA ASN A 152 19.69 14.33 -11.27
C ASN A 152 19.29 12.87 -11.46
N GLY A 153 19.17 12.08 -10.37
CA GLY A 153 18.87 10.63 -10.39
C GLY A 153 20.06 9.73 -10.74
N MET A 154 21.22 10.32 -11.07
CA MET A 154 22.43 9.59 -11.46
C MET A 154 23.50 9.64 -10.38
N ASP A 155 23.74 10.82 -9.82
CA ASP A 155 24.71 11.05 -8.76
C ASP A 155 24.00 11.06 -7.41
N TRP A 156 24.35 10.13 -6.53
CA TRP A 156 23.71 9.95 -5.23
C TRP A 156 24.61 10.35 -4.08
N SER A 157 24.05 10.96 -3.07
CA SER A 157 24.76 11.28 -1.84
C SER A 157 25.22 9.99 -1.14
N PRO A 158 26.22 10.08 -0.24
CA PRO A 158 26.46 9.01 0.72
C PRO A 158 25.20 8.70 1.56
N PRO A 159 25.09 7.48 2.13
CA PRO A 159 23.98 7.12 3.02
C PRO A 159 23.95 8.04 4.24
N ARG A 160 22.78 8.57 4.54
CA ARG A 160 22.52 9.33 5.75
C ARG A 160 21.56 8.55 6.64
N ARG A 161 22.00 8.18 7.84
CA ARG A 161 21.17 7.51 8.83
C ARG A 161 20.11 8.45 9.36
N VAL A 162 18.87 7.98 9.40
CA VAL A 162 17.68 8.73 9.80
C VAL A 162 16.80 7.91 10.73
N ALA A 163 15.89 8.58 11.45
CA ALA A 163 15.00 7.98 12.43
C ALA A 163 15.76 7.25 13.57
N ASP A 164 15.03 6.62 14.48
CA ASP A 164 15.63 5.89 15.61
C ASP A 164 16.16 4.54 15.16
N PHE A 165 17.29 4.11 15.77
CA PHE A 165 17.87 2.79 15.56
C PHE A 165 16.84 1.68 15.87
N GLY A 166 16.73 0.70 14.96
CA GLY A 166 15.81 -0.42 15.07
C GLY A 166 14.39 -0.11 14.60
N TYR A 167 14.15 1.07 14.03
CA TYR A 167 12.92 1.36 13.29
C TYR A 167 13.19 1.29 11.79
N TRP A 168 12.34 0.56 11.10
CA TRP A 168 12.33 0.43 9.65
C TRP A 168 11.45 1.52 9.09
N LEU A 169 12.05 2.63 8.67
CA LEU A 169 11.34 3.75 8.04
C LEU A 169 11.03 3.36 6.59
N TRP A 170 9.75 3.28 6.25
CA TRP A 170 9.34 2.75 4.97
C TRP A 170 9.46 3.79 3.85
N GLN A 171 8.44 4.53 3.57
CA GLN A 171 8.38 5.52 2.49
C GLN A 171 8.08 6.90 3.04
N THR A 172 8.68 7.94 2.46
CA THR A 172 8.35 9.33 2.76
C THR A 172 7.33 9.85 1.75
N THR A 173 6.18 10.29 2.24
CA THR A 173 5.11 10.90 1.43
C THR A 173 5.00 12.37 1.74
N TRP A 174 4.95 13.21 0.71
CA TRP A 174 5.04 14.65 0.83
C TRP A 174 3.70 15.37 0.66
N LYS A 175 3.46 16.38 1.51
CA LYS A 175 2.41 17.40 1.35
C LYS A 175 3.01 18.78 1.52
N GLY A 176 3.12 19.53 0.42
CA GLY A 176 3.83 20.82 0.43
C GLY A 176 5.27 20.63 0.92
N HIS A 177 5.61 21.32 1.99
CA HIS A 177 6.95 21.24 2.59
C HIS A 177 7.08 20.22 3.73
N GLN A 178 6.06 19.41 3.97
CA GLN A 178 6.07 18.40 5.03
C GLN A 178 6.06 17.00 4.44
N GLY A 179 7.03 16.18 4.83
CA GLY A 179 7.07 14.74 4.58
C GLY A 179 6.69 13.97 5.83
N LEU A 180 5.88 12.93 5.68
CA LEU A 180 5.56 11.96 6.71
C LEU A 180 6.02 10.57 6.30
N ALA A 181 6.56 9.81 7.26
CA ALA A 181 7.00 8.44 7.04
C ALA A 181 6.73 7.60 8.29
N LEU A 182 6.14 6.43 8.11
CA LEU A 182 5.97 5.47 9.20
C LEU A 182 7.22 4.62 9.35
N GLY A 183 7.70 4.52 10.59
CA GLY A 183 8.72 3.57 11.00
C GLY A 183 8.12 2.48 11.87
N TYR A 184 8.53 1.24 11.67
CA TYR A 184 8.06 0.11 12.45
C TYR A 184 9.22 -0.74 13.00
N GLN A 185 8.94 -1.48 14.06
CA GLN A 185 9.85 -2.46 14.65
C GLN A 185 9.27 -3.86 14.51
N TRP A 186 10.14 -4.84 14.25
CA TRP A 186 9.80 -6.25 14.30
C TRP A 186 9.99 -6.83 15.71
N GLY A 187 9.30 -7.93 16.02
CA GLY A 187 9.55 -8.73 17.20
C GLY A 187 8.39 -8.75 18.20
N ALA A 188 8.68 -9.17 19.44
CA ALA A 188 7.66 -9.34 20.48
C ALA A 188 7.04 -8.02 20.96
N GLN A 189 7.78 -6.92 20.83
CA GLN A 189 7.33 -5.57 21.14
C GLN A 189 7.33 -4.69 19.90
N ASP A 190 6.65 -5.17 18.85
CA ASP A 190 6.44 -4.39 17.65
C ASP A 190 5.79 -3.05 17.98
N ARG A 191 6.33 -2.00 17.38
CA ARG A 191 5.87 -0.61 17.54
C ARG A 191 5.87 0.07 16.21
N THR A 192 4.96 1.01 16.06
CA THR A 192 4.92 1.92 14.91
C THR A 192 5.02 3.35 15.38
N ARG A 193 5.82 4.13 14.66
CA ARG A 193 6.03 5.56 14.86
C ARG A 193 5.77 6.32 13.57
N LEU A 194 5.23 7.51 13.68
CA LEU A 194 5.20 8.44 12.56
C LEU A 194 6.32 9.46 12.75
N TYR A 195 7.13 9.62 11.72
CA TYR A 195 8.18 10.61 11.65
C TYR A 195 7.78 11.72 10.68
N ARG A 196 8.29 12.93 10.93
CA ARG A 196 8.12 14.09 10.10
C ARG A 196 9.47 14.60 9.63
N THR A 197 9.52 15.11 8.40
CA THR A 197 10.68 15.76 7.80
C THR A 197 10.25 16.95 6.96
N THR A 198 11.16 17.90 6.73
CA THR A 198 10.94 19.03 5.81
C THR A 198 11.86 18.98 4.60
N ASP A 199 12.90 18.15 4.64
CA ASP A 199 13.96 18.12 3.62
C ASP A 199 14.39 16.68 3.22
N GLY A 200 13.86 15.65 3.91
CA GLY A 200 14.26 14.26 3.72
C GLY A 200 15.61 13.88 4.34
N ARG A 201 16.30 14.82 5.01
CA ARG A 201 17.61 14.60 5.63
C ARG A 201 17.54 14.37 7.12
N GLU A 202 16.59 15.04 7.76
CA GLU A 202 16.36 14.92 9.21
C GLU A 202 14.91 14.55 9.46
N TYR A 203 14.71 13.58 10.36
CA TYR A 203 13.39 13.05 10.71
C TYR A 203 13.19 13.20 12.21
N GLU A 204 12.17 13.94 12.60
CA GLU A 204 11.74 14.06 13.99
C GLU A 204 10.59 13.11 14.30
N LEU A 205 10.56 12.58 15.50
CA LEU A 205 9.44 11.79 15.99
C LEU A 205 8.18 12.68 16.06
N TRP A 206 7.13 12.29 15.31
CA TRP A 206 5.89 13.06 15.24
C TRP A 206 4.78 12.46 16.07
N VAL A 207 4.59 11.12 15.96
CA VAL A 207 3.66 10.34 16.78
C VAL A 207 4.38 9.10 17.28
N ASP A 208 4.50 8.96 18.59
CA ASP A 208 4.91 7.71 19.22
C ASP A 208 3.69 6.81 19.40
N HIS A 209 3.85 5.52 19.21
CA HIS A 209 2.74 4.56 19.32
C HIS A 209 1.56 4.85 18.37
N LEU A 210 1.84 5.00 17.07
CA LEU A 210 0.80 5.19 16.06
C LEU A 210 -0.24 4.03 16.08
N ARG A 211 0.22 2.82 16.40
CA ARG A 211 -0.63 1.65 16.68
C ARG A 211 -0.27 1.03 18.02
N PRO A 212 -1.21 0.33 18.69
CA PRO A 212 -0.93 -0.38 19.93
C PRO A 212 0.18 -1.43 19.72
N PRO A 213 1.06 -1.66 20.71
CA PRO A 213 2.00 -2.77 20.68
C PRO A 213 1.28 -4.10 20.47
N GLY A 214 1.87 -5.00 19.68
CA GLY A 214 1.25 -6.30 19.35
C GLY A 214 0.29 -6.28 18.16
N ASP A 215 0.03 -5.13 17.55
CA ASP A 215 -0.85 -5.00 16.38
C ASP A 215 -0.25 -5.59 15.09
N LYS A 216 1.07 -5.86 15.07
CA LYS A 216 1.82 -6.42 13.93
C LYS A 216 1.75 -5.58 12.66
N SER A 217 1.51 -4.28 12.81
CA SER A 217 1.52 -3.31 11.73
C SER A 217 2.95 -3.00 11.28
N ASN A 218 3.16 -2.86 9.96
CA ASN A 218 4.49 -2.62 9.40
C ASN A 218 4.45 -1.75 8.13
N GLU A 219 4.65 -2.30 6.95
CA GLU A 219 4.72 -1.58 5.68
C GLU A 219 3.45 -0.75 5.40
N HIS A 220 3.62 0.42 4.84
CA HIS A 220 2.51 1.31 4.54
C HIS A 220 2.62 1.93 3.15
N ALA A 221 1.50 2.44 2.67
CA ALA A 221 1.45 3.45 1.63
C ALA A 221 0.57 4.60 2.11
N MET A 222 0.89 5.82 1.73
CA MET A 222 0.15 7.01 2.15
C MET A 222 -0.05 7.97 0.99
N VAL A 223 -1.20 8.63 0.97
CA VAL A 223 -1.50 9.73 0.06
C VAL A 223 -2.15 10.88 0.83
N PHE A 224 -2.12 12.08 0.25
CA PHE A 224 -2.84 13.23 0.75
C PHE A 224 -3.93 13.65 -0.22
N THR A 225 -5.11 13.86 0.29
CA THR A 225 -6.26 14.35 -0.48
C THR A 225 -6.19 15.85 -0.74
N ALA A 226 -7.06 16.36 -1.62
CA ALA A 226 -7.13 17.79 -1.93
C ALA A 226 -7.53 18.63 -0.71
N ASP A 227 -8.36 18.08 0.19
CA ASP A 227 -8.77 18.67 1.47
C ASP A 227 -7.75 18.43 2.60
N GLU A 228 -6.50 18.08 2.24
CA GLU A 228 -5.36 17.90 3.13
C GLU A 228 -5.45 16.73 4.11
N ARG A 229 -6.41 15.83 3.96
CA ARG A 229 -6.46 14.61 4.76
C ARG A 229 -5.39 13.63 4.31
N ALA A 230 -4.72 12.98 5.24
CA ALA A 230 -3.86 11.83 4.97
C ALA A 230 -4.68 10.54 4.97
N ILE A 231 -4.46 9.68 3.99
CA ILE A 231 -5.00 8.32 3.94
C ILE A 231 -3.82 7.35 3.90
N MET A 232 -3.81 6.36 4.81
CA MET A 232 -2.74 5.37 4.93
C MET A 232 -3.30 3.97 4.83
N LEU A 233 -2.77 3.18 3.90
CA LEU A 233 -2.97 1.73 3.84
C LEU A 233 -1.83 1.05 4.59
N LEU A 234 -2.15 0.32 5.66
CA LEU A 234 -1.19 -0.27 6.58
C LEU A 234 -1.29 -1.79 6.57
N ARG A 235 -0.19 -2.46 6.18
CA ARG A 235 -0.04 -3.91 6.24
C ARG A 235 -0.02 -4.38 7.69
N ARG A 236 -0.64 -5.55 7.93
CA ARG A 236 -0.55 -6.27 9.20
C ARG A 236 -0.14 -7.72 8.97
N ASP A 237 0.75 -8.18 9.82
CA ASP A 237 1.17 -9.58 9.84
C ASP A 237 0.84 -10.20 11.19
N HIS A 238 -0.03 -11.19 11.19
CA HIS A 238 -0.24 -12.04 12.33
C HIS A 238 0.44 -13.37 12.08
N ALA A 239 1.32 -13.76 12.99
CA ALA A 239 1.97 -15.05 13.00
C ALA A 239 1.47 -15.87 14.21
N GLY A 240 1.35 -17.20 14.04
CA GLY A 240 1.07 -18.12 15.12
C GLY A 240 -0.38 -18.57 15.25
N GLU A 241 -0.70 -19.19 16.34
CA GLU A 241 -1.94 -19.90 16.68
C GLU A 241 -3.22 -19.06 16.59
N PHE A 242 -3.08 -17.74 16.61
CA PHE A 242 -4.19 -16.77 16.55
C PHE A 242 -4.31 -16.03 15.22
N ALA A 243 -3.56 -16.45 14.20
CA ALA A 243 -3.63 -15.84 12.86
C ALA A 243 -4.97 -16.19 12.20
N SER A 244 -5.99 -15.38 12.47
CA SER A 244 -7.23 -15.43 11.73
C SER A 244 -7.14 -14.52 10.50
N GLU A 245 -7.93 -14.84 9.46
CA GLU A 245 -8.08 -13.95 8.31
C GLU A 245 -8.41 -12.51 8.75
N GLN A 246 -9.30 -12.38 9.71
CA GLN A 246 -9.76 -11.09 10.23
C GLN A 246 -8.66 -10.33 10.96
N SER A 247 -7.76 -11.01 11.69
CA SER A 247 -6.66 -10.37 12.40
C SER A 247 -5.54 -9.89 11.48
N ALA A 248 -5.35 -10.53 10.32
CA ALA A 248 -4.35 -10.19 9.33
C ALA A 248 -4.84 -9.17 8.27
N ARG A 249 -6.10 -8.76 8.29
CA ARG A 249 -6.62 -7.73 7.38
C ARG A 249 -5.88 -6.42 7.57
N ALA A 250 -5.59 -5.75 6.46
CA ALA A 250 -4.96 -4.44 6.46
C ALA A 250 -5.82 -3.39 7.19
N LEU A 251 -5.20 -2.30 7.56
CA LEU A 251 -5.89 -1.14 8.12
C LEU A 251 -5.87 0.01 7.12
N LEU A 252 -6.97 0.72 7.06
CA LEU A 252 -7.08 2.01 6.41
C LEU A 252 -7.15 3.07 7.50
N GLY A 253 -6.14 3.94 7.54
CA GLY A 253 -6.06 5.06 8.48
C GLY A 253 -6.38 6.36 7.79
N GLN A 254 -7.04 7.27 8.51
CA GLN A 254 -7.30 8.63 8.05
C GLN A 254 -6.92 9.62 9.15
N ALA A 255 -6.33 10.75 8.77
CA ALA A 255 -6.01 11.82 9.70
C ALA A 255 -6.11 13.19 9.02
N ALA A 256 -6.64 14.17 9.74
CA ALA A 256 -6.56 15.57 9.36
C ALA A 256 -5.24 16.19 9.86
N PRO A 257 -4.81 17.33 9.30
CA PRO A 257 -3.68 18.09 9.89
C PRO A 257 -3.90 18.39 11.38
N PRO A 258 -2.91 18.29 12.24
CA PRO A 258 -1.48 18.05 11.94
C PRO A 258 -1.07 16.57 11.87
N TYR A 259 -1.98 15.64 11.59
CA TYR A 259 -1.73 14.20 11.38
C TYR A 259 -1.21 13.47 12.64
N ARG A 260 -1.73 13.85 13.80
CA ARG A 260 -1.40 13.21 15.07
C ARG A 260 -2.45 12.19 15.49
N ASP A 261 -3.70 12.48 15.20
CA ASP A 261 -4.85 11.67 15.58
C ASP A 261 -5.34 10.91 14.35
N TRP A 262 -5.27 9.59 14.41
CA TRP A 262 -5.60 8.69 13.31
C TRP A 262 -6.82 7.85 13.64
N GLU A 263 -7.80 7.87 12.75
CA GLU A 263 -8.93 6.95 12.75
C GLU A 263 -8.62 5.73 11.89
N TRP A 264 -8.92 4.53 12.40
CA TRP A 264 -8.54 3.29 11.75
C TRP A 264 -9.73 2.39 11.51
N GLN A 265 -9.87 1.91 10.27
CA GLN A 265 -10.84 0.92 9.86
C GLN A 265 -10.12 -0.32 9.33
N ARG A 266 -10.74 -1.49 9.47
CA ARG A 266 -10.21 -2.73 8.88
C ARG A 266 -10.67 -2.85 7.44
N LEU A 267 -9.73 -3.10 6.55
CA LEU A 267 -10.02 -3.45 5.17
C LEU A 267 -10.61 -4.88 5.10
N ASN A 268 -11.32 -5.18 4.01
CA ASN A 268 -11.84 -6.53 3.76
C ASN A 268 -10.76 -7.56 3.39
N VAL A 269 -9.50 -7.17 3.18
CA VAL A 269 -8.43 -8.02 2.67
C VAL A 269 -7.13 -7.90 3.46
N LYS A 270 -6.30 -8.96 3.43
CA LYS A 270 -4.87 -8.90 3.77
C LYS A 270 -4.09 -8.39 2.57
N VAL A 271 -3.10 -7.53 2.83
CA VAL A 271 -2.19 -7.00 1.82
C VAL A 271 -0.73 -7.14 2.25
N GLY A 272 0.20 -7.14 1.29
CA GLY A 272 1.63 -6.99 1.52
C GLY A 272 2.24 -6.04 0.50
N GLY A 273 3.33 -5.35 0.88
CA GLY A 273 4.02 -4.40 0.02
C GLY A 273 3.09 -3.37 -0.62
N PRO A 274 2.26 -2.64 0.15
CA PRO A 274 1.23 -1.79 -0.42
C PRO A 274 1.82 -0.58 -1.14
N SER A 275 1.15 -0.14 -2.20
CA SER A 275 1.35 1.16 -2.85
C SER A 275 -0.01 1.80 -3.09
N LEU A 276 -0.10 3.14 -3.00
CA LEU A 276 -1.30 3.92 -3.23
C LEU A 276 -1.07 4.97 -4.31
N CYS A 277 -2.10 5.22 -5.11
CA CYS A 277 -2.11 6.31 -6.08
C CYS A 277 -3.50 6.98 -6.04
N LEU A 278 -3.54 8.24 -5.65
CA LEU A 278 -4.77 9.03 -5.67
C LEU A 278 -4.92 9.69 -7.05
N LEU A 279 -5.98 9.36 -7.74
CA LEU A 279 -6.31 9.94 -9.05
C LEU A 279 -6.89 11.35 -8.90
N SER A 280 -6.76 12.18 -9.93
CA SER A 280 -7.37 13.52 -9.97
C SER A 280 -8.90 13.49 -9.86
N SER A 281 -9.52 12.37 -10.19
CA SER A 281 -10.95 12.12 -10.01
C SER A 281 -11.35 11.85 -8.54
N GLY A 282 -10.39 11.73 -7.62
CA GLY A 282 -10.61 11.39 -6.22
C GLY A 282 -10.60 9.89 -5.91
N HIS A 283 -10.57 9.02 -6.92
CA HIS A 283 -10.48 7.58 -6.69
C HIS A 283 -9.11 7.17 -6.17
N LEU A 284 -9.09 6.29 -5.18
CA LEU A 284 -7.87 5.78 -4.56
C LEU A 284 -7.53 4.39 -5.12
N LEU A 285 -6.50 4.32 -5.95
CA LEU A 285 -5.94 3.05 -6.41
C LEU A 285 -5.00 2.47 -5.37
N ALA A 286 -4.99 1.15 -5.26
CA ALA A 286 -4.06 0.40 -4.43
C ALA A 286 -3.50 -0.79 -5.20
N ALA A 287 -2.17 -0.91 -5.25
CA ALA A 287 -1.51 -2.09 -5.76
C ALA A 287 -0.82 -2.82 -4.62
N VAL A 288 -1.02 -4.14 -4.53
CA VAL A 288 -0.70 -4.93 -3.35
C VAL A 288 -0.29 -6.35 -3.69
N ARG A 289 0.45 -6.99 -2.79
CA ARG A 289 0.54 -8.45 -2.75
C ARG A 289 -0.74 -9.02 -2.15
N ARG A 290 -1.33 -9.96 -2.89
CA ARG A 290 -2.48 -10.73 -2.43
C ARG A 290 -2.06 -12.12 -2.03
N TYR A 291 -2.83 -12.69 -1.14
CA TYR A 291 -2.58 -14.02 -0.58
C TYR A 291 -3.79 -14.91 -0.84
N PRO A 292 -3.61 -16.20 -1.20
CA PRO A 292 -4.73 -17.14 -1.33
C PRO A 292 -5.43 -17.41 0.00
N GLN A 293 -4.67 -17.28 1.10
CA GLN A 293 -5.16 -17.40 2.47
C GLN A 293 -4.52 -16.34 3.36
N ALA A 294 -5.24 -15.92 4.38
CA ALA A 294 -4.79 -14.85 5.27
C ALA A 294 -3.58 -15.23 6.13
N ASP A 295 -3.38 -16.52 6.39
CA ASP A 295 -2.23 -17.02 7.15
C ASP A 295 -0.90 -16.99 6.34
N GLY A 296 -0.98 -16.83 5.02
CA GLY A 296 0.19 -16.79 4.15
C GLY A 296 0.90 -18.13 3.96
N THR A 297 0.28 -19.25 4.34
CA THR A 297 0.88 -20.60 4.28
C THR A 297 1.22 -21.06 2.87
N ARG A 298 0.57 -20.48 1.86
CA ARG A 298 0.83 -20.76 0.45
C ARG A 298 1.47 -19.56 -0.25
N TRP A 299 2.64 -19.16 0.23
CA TRP A 299 3.37 -18.02 -0.31
C TRP A 299 3.72 -18.14 -1.80
N GLN A 300 3.88 -19.36 -2.32
CA GLN A 300 4.11 -19.62 -3.75
C GLN A 300 2.93 -19.23 -4.64
N GLU A 301 1.74 -19.15 -4.07
CA GLU A 301 0.50 -18.80 -4.78
C GLU A 301 0.14 -17.32 -4.65
N GLN A 302 1.02 -16.50 -4.06
CA GLN A 302 0.85 -15.04 -3.99
C GLN A 302 0.87 -14.41 -5.38
N TRP A 303 0.22 -13.27 -5.51
CA TRP A 303 0.22 -12.50 -6.75
C TRP A 303 0.21 -10.99 -6.49
N THR A 304 0.55 -10.23 -7.52
CA THR A 304 0.42 -8.77 -7.53
C THR A 304 -0.93 -8.39 -8.13
N GLU A 305 -1.67 -7.54 -7.46
CA GLU A 305 -3.01 -7.11 -7.86
C GLU A 305 -3.16 -5.60 -7.74
N LEU A 306 -3.74 -4.99 -8.76
CA LEU A 306 -4.25 -3.63 -8.74
C LEU A 306 -5.73 -3.68 -8.36
N GLY A 307 -6.15 -2.79 -7.47
CA GLY A 307 -7.52 -2.54 -7.11
C GLY A 307 -7.77 -1.08 -6.78
N TRP A 308 -8.95 -0.76 -6.33
CA TRP A 308 -9.27 0.55 -5.76
C TRP A 308 -9.88 0.38 -4.37
N ILE A 309 -9.79 1.42 -3.57
CA ILE A 309 -10.31 1.43 -2.20
C ILE A 309 -11.47 2.41 -2.11
N ASP A 310 -12.64 1.91 -1.70
CA ASP A 310 -13.68 2.73 -1.14
C ASP A 310 -13.23 3.15 0.26
N VAL A 311 -12.98 4.45 0.42
CA VAL A 311 -12.43 5.01 1.67
C VAL A 311 -13.49 5.11 2.76
N GLU A 312 -14.77 5.29 2.39
CA GLU A 312 -15.88 5.40 3.34
C GLU A 312 -16.23 4.04 3.93
N GLU A 313 -16.29 3.02 3.08
CA GLU A 313 -16.60 1.64 3.49
C GLU A 313 -15.38 0.84 3.95
N ALA A 314 -14.17 1.39 3.80
CA ALA A 314 -12.90 0.69 3.98
C ALA A 314 -12.86 -0.65 3.22
N HIS A 315 -13.24 -0.60 1.95
CA HIS A 315 -13.38 -1.78 1.10
C HIS A 315 -12.43 -1.72 -0.10
N TYR A 316 -11.63 -2.79 -0.26
CA TYR A 316 -10.77 -2.99 -1.43
C TYR A 316 -11.54 -3.77 -2.50
N HIS A 317 -11.60 -3.22 -3.69
CA HIS A 317 -12.21 -3.80 -4.88
C HIS A 317 -11.12 -4.21 -5.86
N PRO A 318 -10.97 -5.49 -6.18
CA PRO A 318 -9.97 -5.93 -7.16
C PRO A 318 -10.33 -5.47 -8.57
N LEU A 319 -9.32 -5.02 -9.34
CA LEU A 319 -9.47 -4.60 -10.73
C LEU A 319 -8.71 -5.52 -11.68
N LEU A 320 -7.43 -5.77 -11.39
CA LEU A 320 -6.54 -6.44 -12.32
C LEU A 320 -5.49 -7.27 -11.58
N LYS A 321 -5.48 -8.56 -11.81
CA LYS A 321 -4.39 -9.45 -11.41
C LYS A 321 -3.30 -9.40 -12.48
N LEU A 322 -2.07 -9.06 -12.06
CA LEU A 322 -0.91 -9.05 -12.97
C LEU A 322 -0.32 -10.45 -13.16
N PRO A 323 0.36 -10.70 -14.29
CA PRO A 323 1.20 -11.87 -14.47
C PRO A 323 2.28 -11.92 -13.39
N SER A 324 2.07 -12.71 -12.34
CA SER A 324 2.92 -12.77 -11.16
C SER A 324 2.64 -14.01 -10.34
N GLY A 325 3.61 -14.41 -9.51
CA GLY A 325 3.49 -15.54 -8.60
C GLY A 325 4.78 -15.74 -7.81
N GLY A 326 4.71 -16.59 -6.79
CA GLY A 326 5.81 -16.84 -5.90
C GLY A 326 6.22 -15.60 -5.10
N ASP A 327 7.51 -15.38 -4.92
CA ASP A 327 8.02 -14.14 -4.34
C ASP A 327 7.75 -12.97 -5.30
N SER A 328 6.85 -12.08 -4.93
CA SER A 328 6.35 -11.05 -5.85
C SER A 328 5.76 -9.84 -5.14
N SER A 329 5.50 -8.77 -5.90
CA SER A 329 4.77 -7.54 -5.58
C SER A 329 5.68 -6.34 -5.27
N TYR A 330 5.42 -5.59 -4.21
CA TYR A 330 6.05 -4.31 -3.87
C TYR A 330 6.02 -3.34 -5.06
N PRO A 331 4.83 -2.96 -5.51
CA PRO A 331 4.70 -2.11 -6.68
C PRO A 331 5.10 -0.67 -6.39
N GLY A 332 5.70 -0.02 -7.40
CA GLY A 332 5.74 1.43 -7.52
C GLY A 332 4.73 1.86 -8.58
N MET A 333 3.98 2.93 -8.35
CA MET A 333 2.92 3.40 -9.24
C MET A 333 3.07 4.86 -9.61
N VAL A 334 3.00 5.17 -10.91
CA VAL A 334 3.02 6.53 -11.43
C VAL A 334 1.97 6.69 -12.52
N MET A 335 1.09 7.71 -12.38
CA MET A 335 0.22 8.16 -13.47
C MET A 335 1.02 9.05 -14.43
N HIS A 336 1.13 8.65 -15.69
CA HIS A 336 1.84 9.42 -16.71
C HIS A 336 1.16 9.30 -18.07
N ASN A 337 0.90 10.44 -18.71
CA ASN A 337 0.27 10.52 -20.03
C ASN A 337 -1.03 9.68 -20.15
N GLY A 338 -1.88 9.72 -19.12
CA GLY A 338 -3.18 9.03 -19.11
C GLY A 338 -3.11 7.52 -18.85
N LEU A 339 -1.92 6.97 -18.59
CA LEU A 339 -1.72 5.58 -18.24
C LEU A 339 -1.16 5.44 -16.83
N LEU A 340 -1.52 4.36 -16.17
CA LEU A 340 -0.85 3.93 -14.94
C LEU A 340 0.35 3.06 -15.32
N TRP A 341 1.54 3.51 -14.90
CA TRP A 341 2.78 2.76 -15.01
C TRP A 341 3.07 2.13 -13.66
N MET A 342 3.37 0.83 -13.65
CA MET A 342 3.55 0.09 -12.41
C MET A 342 4.75 -0.85 -12.49
N SER A 343 5.78 -0.60 -11.67
CA SER A 343 6.85 -1.57 -11.44
C SER A 343 6.40 -2.63 -10.44
N TYR A 344 6.89 -3.84 -10.57
CA TYR A 344 6.75 -4.89 -9.56
C TYR A 344 7.82 -5.97 -9.79
N TYR A 345 8.03 -6.81 -8.80
CA TYR A 345 8.88 -7.97 -8.97
C TYR A 345 8.10 -9.28 -8.89
N SER A 346 8.61 -10.33 -9.50
CA SER A 346 7.98 -11.64 -9.45
C SER A 346 8.93 -12.77 -9.82
N SER A 347 8.69 -13.95 -9.26
CA SER A 347 9.42 -15.19 -9.57
C SER A 347 8.62 -16.16 -10.46
N HIS A 348 7.53 -15.75 -11.09
CA HIS A 348 6.65 -16.60 -11.87
C HIS A 348 7.33 -17.22 -13.11
N GLU A 349 8.43 -16.64 -13.59
CA GLU A 349 9.28 -17.17 -14.66
C GLU A 349 10.50 -17.93 -14.12
N GLY A 350 10.46 -18.37 -12.85
CA GLY A 350 11.50 -19.16 -12.20
C GLY A 350 12.56 -18.34 -11.46
N LYS A 351 12.95 -17.18 -11.98
CA LYS A 351 13.89 -16.24 -11.34
C LYS A 351 13.16 -14.98 -10.92
N THR A 352 13.48 -14.47 -9.76
CA THR A 352 12.92 -13.20 -9.27
C THR A 352 13.45 -12.04 -10.09
N SER A 353 12.59 -11.42 -10.88
CA SER A 353 12.90 -10.39 -11.87
C SER A 353 12.00 -9.16 -11.70
N ILE A 354 12.42 -8.04 -12.29
CA ILE A 354 11.69 -6.78 -12.24
C ILE A 354 10.87 -6.61 -13.51
N TYR A 355 9.60 -6.27 -13.35
CA TYR A 355 8.65 -6.05 -14.42
C TYR A 355 8.08 -4.64 -14.38
N LEU A 356 7.69 -4.14 -15.53
CA LEU A 356 6.95 -2.89 -15.70
C LEU A 356 5.66 -3.19 -16.45
N ALA A 357 4.54 -2.76 -15.89
CA ALA A 357 3.22 -2.84 -16.51
C ALA A 357 2.75 -1.45 -16.96
N LYS A 358 2.07 -1.37 -18.11
CA LYS A 358 1.30 -0.21 -18.56
C LYS A 358 -0.18 -0.56 -18.54
N ILE A 359 -0.99 0.24 -17.86
CA ILE A 359 -2.39 -0.06 -17.60
C ILE A 359 -3.22 1.15 -18.01
N ALA A 360 -4.24 0.94 -18.84
CA ALA A 360 -5.28 1.91 -19.10
C ALA A 360 -6.37 1.83 -18.03
N LEU A 361 -6.86 2.97 -17.60
CA LEU A 361 -7.95 3.09 -16.66
C LEU A 361 -9.15 3.75 -17.34
N GLU A 362 -10.32 3.15 -17.18
CA GLU A 362 -11.60 3.73 -17.56
C GLU A 362 -12.31 4.12 -16.25
N LEU A 363 -12.58 5.41 -16.09
CA LEU A 363 -13.24 5.96 -14.92
C LEU A 363 -14.71 6.12 -15.19
N PRO A 364 -15.58 5.96 -14.20
CA PRO A 364 -17.04 6.11 -14.34
C PRO A 364 -17.47 7.52 -14.74
#